data_0e5c6efbe1f2cbd052fe91fd338ae898
#
_entry.id   0e5c6efbe1f2cbd052fe91fd338ae898
#
_cell.length_a   1.000
_cell.length_b   1.000
_cell.length_c   1.000
_cell.angle_alpha   90.00
_cell.angle_beta   90.00
_cell.angle_gamma   90.00
#
_symmetry.space_group_name_H-M   'P 1'
#
loop_
_entity.id
_entity.type
_entity.pdbx_description
1 polymer ?
#
loop_
_entity_poly.entity_id
_entity_poly.type
_entity_poly.pdbx_seq_one_letter_code
_entity_poly.pdbx_strand_id
1 'polypeptide(L)'
;MSRIQIDLPEYFSFSTEITLYIGHINFGGHLDNAQLLSLVSEARARFFKALGYTELDVEGVSIIVADAAVQYRAEAFHSEVMRVDMVAADFSA
;
A
#
# COMPACT_ATOMS: atom_id res chain seq x y z
N MET A 1 -4.80 5.95 -25.63
CA MET A 1 -5.15 6.38 -24.27
C MET A 1 -3.90 6.37 -23.38
N SER A 2 -3.66 7.44 -22.66
CA SER A 2 -2.51 7.54 -21.78
C SER A 2 -2.79 6.84 -20.45
N ARG A 3 -1.79 6.16 -19.92
CA ARG A 3 -1.84 5.64 -18.57
C ARG A 3 -1.37 6.70 -17.58
N ILE A 4 -1.84 6.60 -16.34
CA ILE A 4 -1.29 7.39 -15.25
C ILE A 4 0.19 7.05 -15.09
N GLN A 5 1.02 8.07 -14.96
CA GLN A 5 2.45 7.92 -14.66
C GLN A 5 2.70 8.39 -13.25
N ILE A 6 3.22 7.50 -12.41
CA ILE A 6 3.54 7.81 -11.03
C ILE A 6 5.03 7.62 -10.83
N ASP A 7 5.72 8.72 -10.52
CA ASP A 7 7.14 8.68 -10.23
C ASP A 7 7.37 8.20 -8.80
N LEU A 8 8.26 7.22 -8.65
CA LEU A 8 8.60 6.69 -7.34
C LEU A 8 9.69 7.53 -6.69
N PRO A 9 9.63 7.73 -5.36
CA PRO A 9 10.73 8.37 -4.65
C PRO A 9 11.97 7.48 -4.67
N GLU A 10 13.14 8.09 -4.49
CA GLU A 10 14.42 7.36 -4.46
C GLU A 10 14.63 6.63 -3.14
N TYR A 11 13.95 7.04 -2.08
CA TYR A 11 14.14 6.51 -0.74
C TYR A 11 12.80 6.19 -0.10
N PHE A 12 12.75 5.02 0.57
CA PHE A 12 11.60 4.60 1.37
C PHE A 12 12.04 4.38 2.81
N SER A 13 11.30 4.94 3.75
CA SER A 13 11.66 4.88 5.18
C SER A 13 11.16 3.62 5.89
N PHE A 14 10.28 2.86 5.25
CA PHE A 14 9.66 1.69 5.86
C PHE A 14 9.43 0.61 4.81
N SER A 15 9.60 -0.64 5.23
CA SER A 15 9.34 -1.80 4.38
C SER A 15 8.68 -2.89 5.22
N THR A 16 7.71 -3.57 4.64
CA THR A 16 7.07 -4.73 5.27
C THR A 16 6.79 -5.79 4.22
N GLU A 17 6.70 -7.05 4.65
CA GLU A 17 6.41 -8.16 3.76
C GLU A 17 5.03 -8.72 4.08
N ILE A 18 4.25 -9.00 3.04
CA ILE A 18 2.90 -9.56 3.15
C ILE A 18 2.79 -10.73 2.20
N THR A 19 2.44 -11.89 2.74
CA THR A 19 2.19 -13.09 1.94
C THR A 19 0.81 -13.00 1.30
N LEU A 20 0.72 -13.34 0.03
CA LEU A 20 -0.56 -13.37 -0.68
C LEU A 20 -1.31 -14.66 -0.37
N TYR A 21 -2.49 -14.51 0.21
CA TYR A 21 -3.40 -15.61 0.50
C TYR A 21 -4.41 -15.79 -0.64
N ILE A 22 -5.09 -16.94 -0.64
CA ILE A 22 -6.05 -17.26 -1.70
C ILE A 22 -7.16 -16.21 -1.81
N GLY A 23 -7.54 -15.57 -0.70
CA GLY A 23 -8.54 -14.51 -0.69
C GLY A 23 -8.11 -13.25 -1.44
N HIS A 24 -6.83 -13.09 -1.73
CA HIS A 24 -6.31 -11.97 -2.50
C HIS A 24 -6.32 -12.22 -4.03
N ILE A 25 -6.65 -13.43 -4.43
CA ILE A 25 -6.47 -13.88 -5.82
C ILE A 25 -7.82 -13.88 -6.54
N ASN A 26 -7.84 -13.37 -7.76
CA ASN A 26 -9.04 -13.31 -8.59
C ASN A 26 -9.20 -14.53 -9.50
N PHE A 27 -10.23 -14.52 -10.35
CA PHE A 27 -10.50 -15.63 -11.26
C PHE A 27 -9.39 -15.87 -12.29
N GLY A 28 -8.59 -14.84 -12.59
CA GLY A 28 -7.45 -14.98 -13.49
C GLY A 28 -6.24 -15.63 -12.86
N GLY A 29 -6.29 -15.95 -11.57
CA GLY A 29 -5.20 -16.62 -10.86
C GLY A 29 -4.10 -15.70 -10.36
N HIS A 30 -4.29 -14.39 -10.42
CA HIS A 30 -3.31 -13.42 -9.93
C HIS A 30 -3.95 -12.44 -8.95
N LEU A 31 -3.11 -11.66 -8.28
CA LEU A 31 -3.56 -10.66 -7.29
C LEU A 31 -4.64 -9.78 -7.88
N ASP A 32 -5.78 -9.72 -7.21
CA ASP A 32 -6.90 -8.87 -7.59
C ASP A 32 -6.55 -7.39 -7.40
N ASN A 33 -6.96 -6.56 -8.37
CA ASN A 33 -6.64 -5.14 -8.34
C ASN A 33 -7.18 -4.43 -7.10
N ALA A 34 -8.39 -4.77 -6.68
CA ALA A 34 -8.98 -4.19 -5.47
C ALA A 34 -8.29 -4.69 -4.20
N GLN A 35 -7.84 -5.94 -4.19
CA GLN A 35 -7.14 -6.52 -3.04
C GLN A 35 -5.76 -5.90 -2.85
N LEU A 36 -5.15 -5.38 -3.91
CA LEU A 36 -3.90 -4.62 -3.78
C LEU A 36 -4.07 -3.44 -2.83
N LEU A 37 -5.18 -2.73 -2.91
CA LEU A 37 -5.47 -1.61 -2.01
C LEU A 37 -5.63 -2.07 -0.56
N SER A 38 -6.18 -3.26 -0.33
CA SER A 38 -6.25 -3.85 1.01
C SER A 38 -4.86 -4.12 1.57
N LEU A 39 -3.95 -4.62 0.74
CA LEU A 39 -2.56 -4.85 1.15
C LEU A 39 -1.84 -3.54 1.47
N VAL A 40 -2.10 -2.50 0.70
CA VAL A 40 -1.55 -1.17 0.97
C VAL A 40 -2.08 -0.63 2.30
N SER A 41 -3.37 -0.85 2.60
CA SER A 41 -3.96 -0.44 3.88
C SER A 41 -3.29 -1.17 5.05
N GLU A 42 -3.02 -2.46 4.92
CA GLU A 42 -2.30 -3.22 5.93
C GLU A 42 -0.89 -2.68 6.13
N ALA A 43 -0.18 -2.42 5.04
CA ALA A 43 1.17 -1.87 5.10
C ALA A 43 1.19 -0.48 5.77
N ARG A 44 0.19 0.35 5.48
CA ARG A 44 0.05 1.68 6.10
C ARG A 44 -0.17 1.56 7.61
N ALA A 45 -1.02 0.64 8.03
CA ALA A 45 -1.27 0.40 9.45
C ALA A 45 0.02 -0.04 10.16
N ARG A 46 0.81 -0.91 9.54
CA ARG A 46 2.11 -1.34 10.07
C ARG A 46 3.09 -0.18 10.15
N PHE A 47 3.08 0.70 9.16
CA PHE A 47 3.94 1.89 9.12
C PHE A 47 3.63 2.82 10.29
N PHE A 48 2.36 3.15 10.51
CA PHE A 48 1.96 3.98 11.64
C PHE A 48 2.30 3.33 12.97
N LYS A 49 2.07 2.04 13.10
CA LYS A 49 2.41 1.30 14.32
C LYS A 49 3.91 1.36 14.61
N ALA A 50 4.74 1.26 13.59
CA ALA A 50 6.19 1.37 13.72
C ALA A 50 6.61 2.76 14.21
N LEU A 51 5.83 3.80 13.89
CA LEU A 51 6.04 5.17 14.36
C LEU A 51 5.43 5.43 15.73
N GLY A 52 4.73 4.46 16.32
CA GLY A 52 4.05 4.62 17.59
C GLY A 52 2.64 5.20 17.49
N TYR A 53 2.04 5.16 16.30
CA TYR A 53 0.71 5.73 16.01
C TYR A 53 -0.29 4.66 15.58
N THR A 54 -1.55 5.08 15.47
CA THR A 54 -2.59 4.35 14.73
C THR A 54 -3.25 5.33 13.76
N GLU A 55 -4.05 4.82 12.81
CA GLU A 55 -4.77 5.70 11.90
C GLU A 55 -5.83 6.56 12.61
N LEU A 56 -6.27 6.14 13.78
CA LEU A 56 -7.22 6.91 14.61
C LEU A 56 -6.53 7.99 15.42
N ASP A 57 -5.23 7.87 15.64
CA ASP A 57 -4.49 8.81 16.50
C ASP A 57 -3.05 8.98 16.00
N VAL A 58 -2.84 10.01 15.19
CA VAL A 58 -1.52 10.47 14.79
C VAL A 58 -1.37 11.88 15.36
N GLU A 59 -0.61 12.02 16.43
CA GLU A 59 -0.45 13.30 17.15
C GLU A 59 -1.81 13.92 17.53
N GLY A 60 -2.77 13.08 17.96
CA GLY A 60 -4.09 13.54 18.39
C GLY A 60 -5.10 13.73 17.27
N VAL A 61 -4.75 13.40 16.02
CA VAL A 61 -5.62 13.58 14.84
C VAL A 61 -5.81 12.25 14.14
N SER A 62 -7.05 11.93 13.75
CA SER A 62 -7.31 10.75 12.96
C SER A 62 -7.06 11.03 11.47
N ILE A 63 -6.80 9.96 10.72
CA ILE A 63 -6.49 10.03 9.28
C ILE A 63 -7.62 9.37 8.50
N ILE A 64 -8.01 10.02 7.40
CA ILE A 64 -8.92 9.43 6.41
C ILE A 64 -8.29 9.54 5.03
N VAL A 65 -8.57 8.55 4.17
CA VAL A 65 -8.11 8.60 2.79
C VAL A 65 -9.07 9.44 1.98
N ALA A 66 -8.55 10.51 1.37
CA ALA A 66 -9.34 11.40 0.52
C ALA A 66 -9.35 10.92 -0.92
N ASP A 67 -8.20 10.49 -1.43
CA ASP A 67 -8.08 9.97 -2.79
C ASP A 67 -6.89 9.01 -2.87
N ALA A 68 -6.82 8.27 -3.97
CA ALA A 68 -5.72 7.35 -4.24
C ALA A 68 -5.51 7.24 -5.73
N ALA A 69 -4.25 7.05 -6.14
CA ALA A 69 -3.90 6.77 -7.52
C ALA A 69 -2.97 5.56 -7.55
N VAL A 70 -3.19 4.65 -8.49
CA VAL A 70 -2.44 3.41 -8.60
C VAL A 70 -2.04 3.17 -10.04
N GLN A 71 -0.79 2.78 -10.24
CA GLN A 71 -0.30 2.31 -11.52
C GLN A 71 0.06 0.82 -11.39
N TYR A 72 -0.64 -0.04 -12.12
CA TYR A 72 -0.39 -1.48 -12.12
C TYR A 72 0.64 -1.80 -13.20
N ARG A 73 1.78 -2.41 -12.80
CA ARG A 73 2.90 -2.63 -13.71
C ARG A 73 3.28 -4.10 -13.86
N ALA A 74 2.85 -4.96 -12.95
CA ALA A 74 3.17 -6.38 -12.96
C ALA A 74 2.09 -7.17 -12.24
N GLU A 75 2.10 -8.47 -12.40
CA GLU A 75 1.18 -9.39 -11.74
C GLU A 75 1.87 -10.08 -10.56
N ALA A 76 1.07 -10.52 -9.58
CA ALA A 76 1.54 -11.31 -8.46
C ALA A 76 0.59 -12.49 -8.25
N PHE A 77 1.07 -13.55 -7.62
CA PHE A 77 0.39 -14.84 -7.56
C PHE A 77 0.30 -15.37 -6.15
N HIS A 78 -0.58 -16.35 -5.96
CA HIS A 78 -0.80 -17.00 -4.68
C HIS A 78 0.52 -17.50 -4.07
N SER A 79 0.67 -17.33 -2.79
CA SER A 79 1.82 -17.72 -1.97
C SER A 79 3.05 -16.82 -2.12
N GLU A 80 3.08 -15.92 -3.09
CA GLU A 80 4.19 -15.00 -3.20
C GLU A 80 4.23 -14.03 -2.01
N VAL A 81 5.43 -13.63 -1.63
CA VAL A 81 5.63 -12.62 -0.57
C VAL A 81 5.83 -11.28 -1.25
N MET A 82 4.96 -10.34 -0.95
CA MET A 82 5.05 -8.97 -1.46
C MET A 82 5.83 -8.12 -0.47
N ARG A 83 6.89 -7.47 -0.95
CA ARG A 83 7.53 -6.43 -0.16
C ARG A 83 6.83 -5.11 -0.48
N VAL A 84 6.35 -4.42 0.55
CA VAL A 84 5.73 -3.11 0.41
C VAL A 84 6.63 -2.07 1.05
N ASP A 85 7.13 -1.17 0.25
CA ASP A 85 7.99 -0.06 0.69
C ASP A 85 7.14 1.19 0.81
N MET A 86 7.31 1.94 1.89
CA MET A 86 6.48 3.10 2.17
C MET A 86 7.31 4.31 2.62
N VAL A 87 6.80 5.48 2.30
CA VAL A 87 7.37 6.74 2.75
C VAL A 87 6.25 7.79 2.76
N ALA A 88 6.31 8.70 3.71
CA ALA A 88 5.44 9.89 3.71
C ALA A 88 6.13 10.98 2.91
N ALA A 89 5.36 11.66 2.06
CA ALA A 89 5.89 12.69 1.16
C ALA A 89 4.85 13.78 0.92
N ASP A 90 5.30 14.90 0.38
CA ASP A 90 4.44 16.00 -0.09
C ASP A 90 3.49 16.51 1.00
N PHE A 91 4.07 16.88 2.13
CA PHE A 91 3.31 17.47 3.23
C PHE A 91 2.77 18.84 2.85
N SER A 92 1.50 19.08 3.19
CA SER A 92 0.87 20.39 2.98
C SER A 92 0.14 20.81 4.26
N ALA A 93 -0.02 22.13 4.40
CA ALA A 93 -0.75 22.69 5.52
C ALA A 93 -2.27 22.48 5.36
#